data_6a8fc55be9cd6685439708fa1870f5ab
#
_entry.id   6a8fc55be9cd6685439708fa1870f5ab
#
_cell.length_a   1.000
_cell.length_b   1.000
_cell.length_c   1.000
_cell.angle_alpha   90.00
_cell.angle_beta   90.00
_cell.angle_gamma   90.00
#
_symmetry.space_group_name_H-M   'P 1'
#
loop_
_entity.id
_entity.type
_entity.pdbx_description
1 polymer ?
#
loop_
_entity_poly.entity_id
_entity_poly.type
_entity_poly.pdbx_seq_one_letter_code
_entity_poly.pdbx_strand_id
1 'polypeptide(L)'
;KDFKLNTQCSAGNGYFLQSTCVGFGFDVKEYADLAFAAKAMPMFGYGCAVFMQSDIVDFQRQGWQPEEIMAGLANVLPKNIWLYVSQIPNLASLGRTFILQGGTQHNLAAVKAQVDFIASRFKDKGTKPNVIVHEHCGESGAIGAALEVRRLYGRGQRTKFIGFEAVEKIRYLTHRNENTRCYFCKNKCMRTFIDVQI
;
A
#
# COMPACT_ATOMS: atom_id res chain seq x y z
N LYS A 1 2.05 6.12 21.84
CA LYS A 1 1.58 6.00 20.46
C LYS A 1 2.17 4.75 19.89
N ASP A 2 1.32 3.86 19.37
CA ASP A 2 1.74 2.62 18.76
C ASP A 2 1.66 2.73 17.24
N PHE A 3 2.51 1.99 16.55
CA PHE A 3 2.46 1.85 15.09
C PHE A 3 2.74 0.40 14.69
N LYS A 4 2.19 0.00 13.58
CA LYS A 4 2.51 -1.26 12.89
C LYS A 4 3.01 -0.93 11.50
N LEU A 5 4.12 -1.54 11.12
CA LEU A 5 4.77 -1.29 9.85
C LEU A 5 4.75 -2.56 8.99
N ASN A 6 4.26 -2.43 7.77
CA ASN A 6 4.38 -3.47 6.76
C ASN A 6 5.56 -3.14 5.84
N THR A 7 6.68 -3.81 6.04
CA THR A 7 7.93 -3.50 5.33
C THR A 7 8.18 -4.35 4.09
N GLN A 8 7.51 -5.50 3.95
CA GLN A 8 7.90 -6.50 2.95
C GLN A 8 6.73 -7.18 2.23
N CYS A 9 5.49 -6.97 2.65
CA CYS A 9 4.35 -7.69 2.09
C CYS A 9 3.44 -6.77 1.28
N SER A 10 3.19 -7.10 0.01
CA SER A 10 2.26 -6.37 -0.87
C SER A 10 0.79 -6.72 -0.63
N ALA A 11 0.49 -7.79 0.13
CA ALA A 11 -0.87 -8.29 0.32
C ALA A 11 -1.84 -7.28 0.95
N GLY A 12 -1.33 -6.32 1.72
CA GLY A 12 -2.11 -5.29 2.39
C GLY A 12 -2.01 -3.91 1.75
N ASN A 13 -1.55 -3.78 0.51
CA ASN A 13 -1.37 -2.50 -0.15
C ASN A 13 -1.94 -2.44 -1.57
N GLY A 14 -2.04 -1.22 -2.09
CA GLY A 14 -2.63 -0.96 -3.39
C GLY A 14 -1.82 -1.48 -4.58
N TYR A 15 -0.53 -1.73 -4.40
CA TYR A 15 0.33 -2.22 -5.48
C TYR A 15 -0.14 -3.59 -6.00
N PHE A 16 -0.56 -4.48 -5.11
CA PHE A 16 -1.07 -5.79 -5.51
C PHE A 16 -2.36 -5.68 -6.32
N LEU A 17 -3.29 -4.80 -5.92
CA LEU A 17 -4.49 -4.53 -6.69
C LEU A 17 -4.15 -3.93 -8.06
N GLN A 18 -3.26 -2.96 -8.11
CA GLN A 18 -2.81 -2.33 -9.35
C GLN A 18 -2.16 -3.33 -10.29
N SER A 19 -1.21 -4.13 -9.82
CA SER A 19 -0.51 -5.10 -10.65
C SER A 19 -1.44 -6.15 -11.24
N THR A 20 -2.46 -6.57 -10.49
CA THR A 20 -3.48 -7.51 -10.97
C THR A 20 -4.37 -6.86 -12.03
N CYS A 21 -4.82 -5.63 -11.81
CA CYS A 21 -5.62 -4.86 -12.77
C CYS A 21 -4.89 -4.71 -14.11
N VAL A 22 -3.63 -4.29 -14.07
CA VAL A 22 -2.77 -4.17 -15.26
C VAL A 22 -2.52 -5.54 -15.90
N GLY A 23 -2.36 -6.59 -15.10
CA GLY A 23 -2.22 -7.97 -15.59
C GLY A 23 -3.45 -8.47 -16.36
N PHE A 24 -4.63 -7.98 -16.05
CA PHE A 24 -5.86 -8.22 -16.80
C PHE A 24 -6.03 -7.30 -18.03
N GLY A 25 -5.14 -6.33 -18.23
CA GLY A 25 -5.17 -5.42 -19.38
C GLY A 25 -5.99 -4.14 -19.14
N PHE A 26 -6.34 -3.81 -17.91
CA PHE A 26 -7.10 -2.62 -17.56
C PHE A 26 -6.24 -1.52 -16.93
N ASP A 27 -6.66 -0.25 -17.05
CA ASP A 27 -6.07 0.83 -16.30
C ASP A 27 -6.51 0.76 -14.83
N VAL A 28 -5.61 1.08 -13.91
CA VAL A 28 -5.91 1.11 -12.47
C VAL A 28 -7.06 2.04 -12.10
N LYS A 29 -7.31 3.07 -12.90
CA LYS A 29 -8.42 4.01 -12.72
C LYS A 29 -9.79 3.36 -12.97
N GLU A 30 -9.84 2.31 -13.78
CA GLU A 30 -11.05 1.56 -14.10
C GLU A 30 -11.38 0.50 -13.03
N TYR A 31 -10.42 0.23 -12.13
CA TYR A 31 -10.55 -0.87 -11.16
C TYR A 31 -11.85 -0.83 -10.37
N ALA A 32 -12.20 0.33 -9.83
CA ALA A 32 -13.38 0.45 -8.96
C ALA A 32 -14.67 0.22 -9.73
N ASP A 33 -14.79 0.79 -10.92
CA ASP A 33 -15.99 0.65 -11.76
C ASP A 33 -16.18 -0.80 -12.21
N LEU A 34 -15.10 -1.46 -12.62
CA LEU A 34 -15.13 -2.88 -12.97
C LEU A 34 -15.52 -3.75 -11.77
N ALA A 35 -14.90 -3.53 -10.62
CA ALA A 35 -15.19 -4.29 -9.41
C ALA A 35 -16.65 -4.08 -8.92
N PHE A 36 -17.22 -2.88 -9.11
CA PHE A 36 -18.62 -2.61 -8.78
C PHE A 36 -19.61 -3.17 -9.80
N ALA A 37 -19.19 -3.37 -11.05
CA ALA A 37 -20.00 -4.02 -12.07
C ALA A 37 -20.09 -5.53 -11.89
N ALA A 38 -19.22 -6.13 -11.07
CA ALA A 38 -19.20 -7.57 -10.81
C ALA A 38 -20.51 -8.05 -10.18
N LYS A 39 -21.09 -9.13 -10.73
CA LYS A 39 -22.33 -9.74 -10.24
C LYS A 39 -22.09 -10.68 -9.06
N ALA A 40 -20.90 -11.24 -8.99
CA ALA A 40 -20.42 -12.13 -7.95
C ALA A 40 -18.94 -11.88 -7.71
N MET A 41 -18.37 -12.48 -6.67
CA MET A 41 -16.93 -12.43 -6.43
C MET A 41 -16.47 -13.72 -5.76
N PRO A 42 -15.29 -14.26 -6.16
CA PRO A 42 -14.70 -15.39 -5.48
C PRO A 42 -14.21 -15.01 -4.09
N MET A 43 -14.21 -15.95 -3.18
CA MET A 43 -13.69 -15.74 -1.83
C MET A 43 -12.20 -16.07 -1.76
N PHE A 44 -11.38 -15.03 -1.65
CA PHE A 44 -9.95 -15.19 -1.39
C PHE A 44 -9.66 -15.51 0.07
N GLY A 45 -8.71 -16.42 0.30
CA GLY A 45 -8.03 -16.52 1.58
C GLY A 45 -7.19 -15.26 1.84
N TYR A 46 -7.15 -14.78 3.08
CA TYR A 46 -6.24 -13.69 3.43
C TYR A 46 -4.86 -14.23 3.80
N GLY A 47 -3.79 -13.50 3.41
CA GLY A 47 -2.43 -13.91 3.67
C GLY A 47 -1.44 -13.36 2.66
N CYS A 48 -0.46 -14.19 2.28
CA CYS A 48 0.61 -13.79 1.38
C CYS A 48 0.11 -13.56 -0.06
N ALA A 49 0.54 -12.46 -0.68
CA ALA A 49 0.18 -12.10 -2.07
C ALA A 49 0.61 -13.17 -3.09
N VAL A 50 1.69 -13.92 -2.83
CA VAL A 50 2.14 -15.01 -3.71
C VAL A 50 1.08 -16.12 -3.79
N PHE A 51 0.48 -16.49 -2.65
CA PHE A 51 -0.60 -17.47 -2.66
C PHE A 51 -1.87 -16.93 -3.31
N MET A 52 -2.22 -15.69 -3.05
CA MET A 52 -3.35 -15.05 -3.73
C MET A 52 -3.15 -14.95 -5.25
N GLN A 53 -1.92 -14.86 -5.73
CA GLN A 53 -1.64 -14.96 -7.17
C GLN A 53 -1.99 -16.34 -7.74
N SER A 54 -1.76 -17.40 -6.96
CA SER A 54 -2.19 -18.77 -7.34
C SER A 54 -3.71 -18.88 -7.33
N ASP A 55 -4.37 -18.29 -6.33
CA ASP A 55 -5.84 -18.25 -6.27
C ASP A 55 -6.44 -17.54 -7.50
N ILE A 56 -5.82 -16.43 -7.96
CA ILE A 56 -6.25 -15.72 -9.18
C ILE A 56 -6.24 -16.67 -10.38
N VAL A 57 -5.16 -17.43 -10.57
CA VAL A 57 -5.04 -18.39 -11.69
C VAL A 57 -6.11 -19.48 -11.58
N ASP A 58 -6.37 -19.98 -10.37
CA ASP A 58 -7.39 -21.01 -10.17
C ASP A 58 -8.81 -20.46 -10.41
N PHE A 59 -9.11 -19.25 -10.00
CA PHE A 59 -10.38 -18.60 -10.28
C PHE A 59 -10.58 -18.35 -11.77
N GLN A 60 -9.54 -17.94 -12.49
CA GLN A 60 -9.59 -17.83 -13.96
C GLN A 60 -9.93 -19.19 -14.62
N ARG A 61 -9.33 -20.28 -14.14
CA ARG A 61 -9.63 -21.65 -14.62
C ARG A 61 -11.05 -22.09 -14.32
N GLN A 62 -11.63 -21.60 -13.22
CA GLN A 62 -13.04 -21.83 -12.84
C GLN A 62 -14.01 -20.99 -13.63
N GLY A 63 -13.54 -20.06 -14.50
CA GLY A 63 -14.37 -19.23 -15.34
C GLY A 63 -14.79 -17.88 -14.74
N TRP A 64 -14.22 -17.52 -13.57
CA TRP A 64 -14.44 -16.18 -12.99
C TRP A 64 -13.89 -15.10 -13.92
N GLN A 65 -14.66 -14.04 -14.10
CA GLN A 65 -14.27 -12.92 -14.95
C GLN A 65 -13.31 -11.97 -14.21
N PRO A 66 -12.48 -11.19 -14.92
CA PRO A 66 -11.53 -10.25 -14.30
C PRO A 66 -12.17 -9.31 -13.29
N GLU A 67 -13.33 -8.72 -13.60
CA GLU A 67 -14.05 -7.82 -12.70
C GLU A 67 -14.50 -8.50 -11.41
N GLU A 68 -14.90 -9.76 -11.47
CA GLU A 68 -15.31 -10.56 -10.32
C GLU A 68 -14.10 -10.90 -9.43
N ILE A 69 -12.98 -11.25 -10.04
CA ILE A 69 -11.71 -11.51 -9.34
C ILE A 69 -11.22 -10.22 -8.66
N MET A 70 -11.27 -9.07 -9.36
CA MET A 70 -10.88 -7.77 -8.80
C MET A 70 -11.78 -7.37 -7.64
N ALA A 71 -13.09 -7.63 -7.71
CA ALA A 71 -14.01 -7.42 -6.59
C ALA A 71 -13.62 -8.26 -5.37
N GLY A 72 -13.29 -9.53 -5.58
CA GLY A 72 -12.82 -10.45 -4.53
C GLY A 72 -11.51 -9.98 -3.88
N LEU A 73 -10.56 -9.49 -4.69
CA LEU A 73 -9.29 -8.94 -4.19
C LEU A 73 -9.49 -7.66 -3.38
N ALA A 74 -10.35 -6.75 -3.83
CA ALA A 74 -10.70 -5.58 -3.04
C ALA A 74 -11.31 -5.98 -1.69
N ASN A 75 -12.17 -6.99 -1.67
CA ASN A 75 -12.85 -7.47 -0.47
C ASN A 75 -11.91 -8.16 0.53
N VAL A 76 -10.83 -8.79 0.08
CA VAL A 76 -9.84 -9.43 0.98
C VAL A 76 -8.82 -8.44 1.52
N LEU A 77 -8.61 -7.30 0.88
CA LEU A 77 -7.63 -6.29 1.28
C LEU A 77 -7.71 -5.90 2.77
N PRO A 78 -8.86 -5.53 3.34
CA PRO A 78 -8.92 -5.16 4.75
C PRO A 78 -8.58 -6.32 5.69
N LYS A 79 -8.86 -7.57 5.32
CA LYS A 79 -8.42 -8.73 6.10
C LYS A 79 -6.91 -8.85 6.12
N ASN A 80 -6.25 -8.60 4.99
CA ASN A 80 -4.80 -8.57 4.90
C ASN A 80 -4.22 -7.44 5.75
N ILE A 81 -4.78 -6.24 5.70
CA ILE A 81 -4.32 -5.11 6.49
C ILE A 81 -4.46 -5.39 7.98
N TRP A 82 -5.65 -5.75 8.43
CA TRP A 82 -5.99 -5.79 9.85
C TRP A 82 -5.64 -7.11 10.53
N LEU A 83 -5.88 -8.24 9.87
CA LEU A 83 -5.70 -9.55 10.48
C LEU A 83 -4.31 -10.12 10.22
N TYR A 84 -3.81 -10.01 8.99
CA TYR A 84 -2.55 -10.62 8.60
C TYR A 84 -1.35 -9.73 8.93
N VAL A 85 -1.34 -8.48 8.44
CA VAL A 85 -0.20 -7.57 8.60
C VAL A 85 -0.20 -6.93 9.99
N SER A 86 -1.29 -6.28 10.38
CA SER A 86 -1.37 -5.54 11.65
C SER A 86 -1.63 -6.45 12.85
N GLN A 87 -2.22 -7.62 12.61
CA GLN A 87 -2.60 -8.58 13.65
C GLN A 87 -3.51 -7.96 14.72
N ILE A 88 -4.46 -7.13 14.28
CA ILE A 88 -5.42 -6.46 15.15
C ILE A 88 -6.83 -6.98 14.85
N PRO A 89 -7.27 -8.05 15.50
CA PRO A 89 -8.59 -8.63 15.23
C PRO A 89 -9.73 -7.80 15.85
N ASN A 90 -9.47 -7.10 16.96
CA ASN A 90 -10.46 -6.28 17.65
C ASN A 90 -10.26 -4.80 17.35
N LEU A 91 -10.78 -4.34 16.21
CA LEU A 91 -10.65 -2.94 15.80
C LEU A 91 -11.31 -1.95 16.77
N ALA A 92 -12.35 -2.37 17.46
CA ALA A 92 -13.05 -1.50 18.41
C ALA A 92 -12.19 -1.14 19.65
N SER A 93 -11.12 -1.89 19.91
CA SER A 93 -10.15 -1.53 20.96
C SER A 93 -9.29 -0.31 20.60
N LEU A 94 -9.18 0.02 19.30
CA LEU A 94 -8.43 1.17 18.82
C LEU A 94 -9.22 2.49 18.93
N GLY A 95 -10.52 2.41 19.18
CA GLY A 95 -11.42 3.56 19.17
C GLY A 95 -12.47 3.46 18.08
N ARG A 96 -13.12 4.58 17.74
CA ARG A 96 -14.24 4.60 16.78
C ARG A 96 -13.94 5.38 15.51
N THR A 97 -12.86 6.13 15.46
CA THR A 97 -12.51 6.95 14.28
C THR A 97 -11.31 6.34 13.57
N PHE A 98 -11.49 6.06 12.30
CA PHE A 98 -10.48 5.49 11.41
C PHE A 98 -10.25 6.46 10.25
N ILE A 99 -9.00 6.82 10.03
CA ILE A 99 -8.61 7.67 8.91
C ILE A 99 -7.86 6.80 7.92
N LEU A 100 -8.40 6.66 6.72
CA LEU A 100 -7.77 5.92 5.62
C LEU A 100 -6.92 6.88 4.79
N GLN A 101 -5.64 6.59 4.66
CA GLN A 101 -4.67 7.43 3.97
C GLN A 101 -3.83 6.60 2.99
N GLY A 102 -3.16 7.30 2.07
CA GLY A 102 -2.35 6.70 1.02
C GLY A 102 -3.08 6.57 -0.31
N GLY A 103 -2.32 6.43 -1.40
CA GLY A 103 -2.84 6.38 -2.78
C GLY A 103 -3.84 5.26 -3.05
N THR A 104 -3.83 4.17 -2.28
CA THR A 104 -4.83 3.09 -2.38
C THR A 104 -6.27 3.60 -2.19
N GLN A 105 -6.44 4.71 -1.47
CA GLN A 105 -7.77 5.28 -1.19
C GLN A 105 -8.40 6.00 -2.39
N HIS A 106 -7.68 6.19 -3.48
CA HIS A 106 -8.26 6.60 -4.76
C HIS A 106 -9.08 5.47 -5.41
N ASN A 107 -8.85 4.21 -5.01
CA ASN A 107 -9.64 3.07 -5.46
C ASN A 107 -10.87 2.89 -4.55
N LEU A 108 -12.05 3.31 -5.06
CA LEU A 108 -13.30 3.26 -4.30
C LEU A 108 -13.74 1.84 -3.92
N ALA A 109 -13.38 0.82 -4.68
CA ALA A 109 -13.65 -0.57 -4.31
C ALA A 109 -12.85 -0.98 -3.06
N ALA A 110 -11.57 -0.56 -2.99
CA ALA A 110 -10.73 -0.79 -1.81
C ALA A 110 -11.25 0.00 -0.59
N VAL A 111 -11.71 1.24 -0.79
CA VAL A 111 -12.34 2.05 0.27
C VAL A 111 -13.61 1.38 0.79
N LYS A 112 -14.51 0.99 -0.12
CA LYS A 112 -15.78 0.31 0.23
C LYS A 112 -15.52 -0.93 1.06
N ALA A 113 -14.60 -1.79 0.62
CA ALA A 113 -14.25 -3.01 1.34
C ALA A 113 -13.71 -2.73 2.75
N GLN A 114 -12.87 -1.70 2.92
CA GLN A 114 -12.36 -1.29 4.22
C GLN A 114 -13.46 -0.74 5.13
N VAL A 115 -14.35 0.10 4.60
CA VAL A 115 -15.49 0.64 5.35
C VAL A 115 -16.40 -0.49 5.83
N ASP A 116 -16.76 -1.42 4.95
CA ASP A 116 -17.63 -2.54 5.28
C ASP A 116 -16.96 -3.46 6.32
N PHE A 117 -15.68 -3.75 6.16
CA PHE A 117 -14.93 -4.56 7.11
C PHE A 117 -14.88 -3.90 8.49
N ILE A 118 -14.52 -2.62 8.56
CA ILE A 118 -14.49 -1.88 9.83
C ILE A 118 -15.87 -1.87 10.46
N ALA A 119 -16.93 -1.53 9.71
CA ALA A 119 -18.30 -1.51 10.20
C ALA A 119 -18.74 -2.87 10.76
N SER A 120 -18.34 -3.97 10.10
CA SER A 120 -18.66 -5.33 10.55
C SER A 120 -18.14 -5.66 11.95
N ARG A 121 -17.02 -5.01 12.37
CA ARG A 121 -16.39 -5.20 13.68
C ARG A 121 -17.07 -4.44 14.81
N PHE A 122 -18.09 -3.65 14.50
CA PHE A 122 -18.85 -2.86 15.46
C PHE A 122 -20.32 -3.28 15.58
N LYS A 123 -20.79 -4.27 14.80
CA LYS A 123 -22.21 -4.68 14.75
C LYS A 123 -22.81 -5.00 16.13
N ASP A 124 -22.05 -5.66 16.99
CA ASP A 124 -22.52 -6.11 18.30
C ASP A 124 -22.31 -5.08 19.42
N LYS A 125 -21.77 -3.88 19.11
CA LYS A 125 -21.34 -2.91 20.12
C LYS A 125 -22.25 -1.69 20.27
N GLY A 126 -23.37 -1.65 19.52
CA GLY A 126 -24.34 -0.54 19.57
C GLY A 126 -23.79 0.83 19.14
N THR A 127 -22.57 0.86 18.58
CA THR A 127 -21.89 2.08 18.15
C THR A 127 -21.45 1.95 16.70
N LYS A 128 -21.56 3.04 15.94
CA LYS A 128 -21.06 3.07 14.54
C LYS A 128 -19.64 3.63 14.53
N PRO A 129 -18.72 3.02 13.75
CA PRO A 129 -17.42 3.62 13.50
C PRO A 129 -17.55 4.83 12.58
N ASN A 130 -16.67 5.80 12.73
CA ASN A 130 -16.49 6.92 11.83
C ASN A 130 -15.26 6.64 10.95
N VAL A 131 -15.47 6.40 9.66
CA VAL A 131 -14.39 6.14 8.71
C VAL A 131 -14.25 7.35 7.78
N ILE A 132 -13.08 7.94 7.76
CA ILE A 132 -12.77 9.17 7.04
C ILE A 132 -11.75 8.88 5.95
N VAL A 133 -12.06 9.27 4.73
CA VAL A 133 -11.11 9.34 3.61
C VAL A 133 -11.00 10.82 3.22
N HIS A 134 -9.81 11.39 3.39
CA HIS A 134 -9.58 12.79 3.06
C HIS A 134 -9.36 12.96 1.56
N GLU A 135 -9.75 14.11 1.01
CA GLU A 135 -9.52 14.44 -0.40
C GLU A 135 -8.03 14.39 -0.81
N HIS A 136 -7.13 14.73 0.12
CA HIS A 136 -5.68 14.62 -0.03
C HIS A 136 -5.11 13.34 0.59
N CYS A 137 -5.84 12.24 0.49
CA CYS A 137 -5.39 10.96 1.08
C CYS A 137 -4.06 10.48 0.46
N GLY A 138 -3.83 10.72 -0.84
CA GLY A 138 -2.59 10.37 -1.53
C GLY A 138 -1.39 11.18 -1.07
N GLU A 139 -1.58 12.45 -0.75
CA GLU A 139 -0.55 13.40 -0.35
C GLU A 139 -0.35 13.48 1.17
N SER A 140 -1.10 12.71 1.94
CA SER A 140 -1.10 12.78 3.41
C SER A 140 0.28 12.64 4.05
N GLY A 141 1.15 11.81 3.46
CA GLY A 141 2.54 11.66 3.89
C GLY A 141 3.36 12.94 3.70
N ALA A 142 3.23 13.58 2.53
CA ALA A 142 3.91 14.84 2.22
C ALA A 142 3.41 15.98 3.11
N ILE A 143 2.11 16.07 3.34
CA ILE A 143 1.49 17.04 4.26
C ILE A 143 2.02 16.83 5.67
N GLY A 144 2.05 15.58 6.15
CA GLY A 144 2.59 15.23 7.46
C GLY A 144 4.06 15.61 7.61
N ALA A 145 4.88 15.34 6.61
CA ALA A 145 6.29 15.72 6.57
C ALA A 145 6.45 17.24 6.62
N ALA A 146 5.67 18.00 5.84
CA ALA A 146 5.70 19.46 5.85
C ALA A 146 5.32 20.05 7.22
N LEU A 147 4.29 19.51 7.86
CA LEU A 147 3.89 19.92 9.22
C LEU A 147 4.98 19.63 10.24
N GLU A 148 5.63 18.48 10.15
CA GLU A 148 6.73 18.12 11.06
C GLU A 148 7.96 19.02 10.84
N VAL A 149 8.34 19.32 9.61
CA VAL A 149 9.42 20.27 9.30
C VAL A 149 9.11 21.65 9.88
N ARG A 150 7.86 22.15 9.71
CA ARG A 150 7.42 23.42 10.31
C ARG A 150 7.57 23.40 11.83
N ARG A 151 7.18 22.30 12.47
CA ARG A 151 7.31 22.13 13.93
C ARG A 151 8.78 22.16 14.37
N LEU A 152 9.65 21.44 13.68
CA LEU A 152 11.09 21.38 13.95
C LEU A 152 11.75 22.74 13.74
N TYR A 153 11.40 23.43 12.66
CA TYR A 153 11.91 24.78 12.37
C TYR A 153 11.55 25.78 13.49
N GLY A 154 10.29 25.72 13.98
CA GLY A 154 9.84 26.52 15.12
C GLY A 154 10.60 26.23 16.43
N ARG A 155 11.23 25.06 16.55
CA ARG A 155 12.09 24.67 17.68
C ARG A 155 13.57 25.02 17.45
N GLY A 156 13.89 25.79 16.41
CA GLY A 156 15.25 26.21 16.10
C GLY A 156 16.07 25.24 15.24
N GLN A 157 15.52 24.09 14.84
CA GLN A 157 16.20 23.21 13.90
C GLN A 157 16.24 23.86 12.50
N ARG A 158 17.34 23.65 11.80
CA ARG A 158 17.54 24.14 10.43
C ARG A 158 17.80 22.98 9.50
N THR A 159 17.34 23.12 8.26
CA THR A 159 17.55 22.12 7.22
C THR A 159 19.00 22.11 6.76
N LYS A 160 19.47 20.92 6.34
CA LYS A 160 20.72 20.73 5.59
C LYS A 160 20.45 20.59 4.09
N PHE A 161 19.24 20.91 3.65
CA PHE A 161 18.88 20.83 2.24
C PHE A 161 19.73 21.81 1.42
N ILE A 162 20.37 21.31 0.39
CA ILE A 162 21.36 22.02 -0.43
C ILE A 162 20.75 23.04 -1.40
N GLY A 163 19.41 23.07 -1.52
CA GLY A 163 18.67 23.94 -2.45
C GLY A 163 18.36 23.27 -3.77
N PHE A 164 17.30 23.76 -4.44
CA PHE A 164 16.84 23.18 -5.70
C PHE A 164 17.86 23.36 -6.83
N GLU A 165 18.53 24.51 -6.91
CA GLU A 165 19.58 24.75 -7.92
C GLU A 165 20.75 23.74 -7.81
N ALA A 166 21.14 23.39 -6.60
CA ALA A 166 22.16 22.36 -6.38
C ALA A 166 21.64 20.98 -6.77
N VAL A 167 20.39 20.66 -6.44
CA VAL A 167 19.74 19.40 -6.83
C VAL A 167 19.70 19.22 -8.33
N GLU A 168 19.34 20.28 -9.09
CA GLU A 168 19.31 20.24 -10.55
C GLU A 168 20.69 19.99 -11.18
N LYS A 169 21.76 20.40 -10.50
CA LYS A 169 23.13 20.23 -10.97
C LYS A 169 23.74 18.88 -10.60
N ILE A 170 23.08 18.10 -9.73
CA ILE A 170 23.57 16.78 -9.34
C ILE A 170 23.76 15.91 -10.59
N ARG A 171 24.95 15.34 -10.68
CA ARG A 171 25.29 14.29 -11.63
C ARG A 171 25.69 13.04 -10.86
N TYR A 172 25.40 11.88 -11.41
CA TYR A 172 25.83 10.63 -10.80
C TYR A 172 26.34 9.66 -11.87
N LEU A 173 27.34 8.90 -11.48
CA LEU A 173 27.88 7.79 -12.25
C LEU A 173 27.67 6.51 -11.47
N THR A 174 27.20 5.49 -12.16
CA THR A 174 26.93 4.18 -11.56
C THR A 174 27.97 3.17 -12.07
N HIS A 175 28.67 2.52 -11.14
CA HIS A 175 29.63 1.47 -11.42
C HIS A 175 29.11 0.13 -10.89
N ARG A 176 28.96 -0.84 -11.79
CA ARG A 176 28.58 -2.21 -11.46
C ARG A 176 29.28 -3.17 -12.40
N ASN A 177 30.41 -3.68 -11.98
CA ASN A 177 31.26 -4.59 -12.75
C ASN A 177 32.02 -5.53 -11.81
N GLU A 178 32.90 -6.37 -12.32
CA GLU A 178 33.67 -7.31 -11.51
C GLU A 178 34.51 -6.64 -10.42
N ASN A 179 35.02 -5.43 -10.64
CA ASN A 179 35.79 -4.68 -9.63
C ASN A 179 34.91 -4.22 -8.44
N THR A 180 33.59 -4.19 -8.63
CA THR A 180 32.65 -3.84 -7.57
C THR A 180 32.15 -5.06 -6.79
N ARG A 181 32.61 -6.26 -7.12
CA ARG A 181 32.22 -7.50 -6.46
C ARG A 181 32.73 -7.54 -5.02
N CYS A 182 31.86 -7.90 -4.10
CA CYS A 182 32.21 -8.11 -2.70
C CYS A 182 32.78 -9.53 -2.50
N TYR A 183 33.93 -9.62 -1.87
CA TYR A 183 34.57 -10.91 -1.54
C TYR A 183 34.57 -11.21 -0.03
N PHE A 184 33.74 -10.48 0.74
CA PHE A 184 33.67 -10.65 2.19
C PHE A 184 33.13 -12.02 2.61
N CYS A 185 32.20 -12.59 1.85
CA CYS A 185 31.59 -13.91 2.12
C CYS A 185 31.42 -14.72 0.85
N LYS A 186 30.97 -15.98 1.00
CA LYS A 186 30.77 -16.89 -0.15
C LYS A 186 29.77 -16.41 -1.20
N ASN A 187 28.85 -15.48 -0.85
CA ASN A 187 27.85 -14.98 -1.78
C ASN A 187 28.45 -14.13 -2.91
N LYS A 188 29.61 -13.51 -2.69
CA LYS A 188 30.30 -12.71 -3.71
C LYS A 188 29.38 -11.72 -4.45
N CYS A 189 28.52 -11.02 -3.69
CA CYS A 189 27.51 -10.12 -4.25
C CYS A 189 28.12 -9.03 -5.12
N MET A 190 27.49 -8.76 -6.27
CA MET A 190 27.80 -7.61 -7.10
C MET A 190 27.26 -6.35 -6.44
N ARG A 191 28.14 -5.41 -6.06
CA ARG A 191 27.75 -4.12 -5.48
C ARG A 191 27.58 -3.08 -6.59
N THR A 192 26.74 -2.11 -6.33
CA THR A 192 26.62 -0.91 -7.14
C THR A 192 27.20 0.26 -6.37
N PHE A 193 28.20 0.92 -6.91
CA PHE A 193 28.69 2.20 -6.41
C PHE A 193 28.07 3.33 -7.21
N ILE A 194 27.68 4.38 -6.52
CA ILE A 194 27.10 5.58 -7.11
C ILE A 194 27.94 6.76 -6.66
N ASP A 195 28.66 7.34 -7.60
CA ASP A 195 29.45 8.55 -7.36
C ASP A 195 28.56 9.76 -7.65
N VAL A 196 28.35 10.59 -6.65
CA VAL A 196 27.51 11.79 -6.76
C VAL A 196 28.40 13.02 -6.79
N GLN A 197 28.19 13.88 -7.79
CA GLN A 197 28.85 15.17 -7.95
C GLN A 197 27.79 16.27 -7.82
N ILE A 198 28.11 17.30 -7.04
CA ILE A 198 27.26 18.47 -6.78
C ILE A 198 27.98 19.71 -7.29
#